data_ef9dd84185daab561a8a6cce35fc8948
#
_entry.id   ef9dd84185daab561a8a6cce35fc8948
#
_cell.length_a   1.000
_cell.length_b   1.000
_cell.length_c   1.000
_cell.angle_alpha   90.00
_cell.angle_beta   90.00
_cell.angle_gamma   90.00
#
_symmetry.space_group_name_H-M   'P 1'
#
loop_
_entity.id
_entity.type
_entity.pdbx_description
1 polymer ?
#
loop_
_entity_poly.entity_id
_entity_poly.type
_entity_poly.pdbx_seq_one_letter_code
_entity_poly.pdbx_strand_id
1 'polypeptide(L)'
;MAASYISTRGEAPAVGFEEVLLAGLAPDGGLYLPANWPRLGRDLRGLSYADTAAAVLAPFTAGTFAEAELRRMARDVYAGFDHPATAPLRQLGHDQWLLELFHGPTLAFKDFAMQLLGRLFEAVLARRGERVTIIGATSGDTGAAAVGAFAGLASVDVAILHPKGRVSEVQRR
;
A
#
# COMPACT_ATOMS: atom_id res chain seq x y z
N MET A 1 0.36 -19.51 11.35
CA MET A 1 0.98 -18.69 12.41
C MET A 1 0.80 -17.24 12.02
N ALA A 2 0.63 -16.32 12.98
CA ALA A 2 0.56 -14.88 12.70
C ALA A 2 1.90 -14.36 12.19
N ALA A 3 1.86 -13.34 11.32
CA ALA A 3 3.07 -12.65 10.88
C ALA A 3 3.66 -11.84 12.05
N SER A 4 4.97 -11.86 12.19
CA SER A 4 5.72 -11.12 13.22
C SER A 4 6.78 -10.27 12.57
N TYR A 5 7.02 -9.09 13.12
CA TYR A 5 7.91 -8.08 12.59
C TYR A 5 8.89 -7.60 13.65
N ILE A 6 10.11 -7.36 13.24
CA ILE A 6 11.21 -6.90 14.10
C ILE A 6 11.77 -5.57 13.58
N SER A 7 12.30 -4.76 14.48
CA SER A 7 12.99 -3.53 14.11
C SER A 7 14.35 -3.81 13.46
N THR A 8 14.71 -3.01 12.45
CA THR A 8 16.06 -3.02 11.85
C THR A 8 17.16 -2.62 12.83
N ARG A 9 16.82 -1.95 13.95
CA ARG A 9 17.77 -1.60 15.02
C ARG A 9 17.83 -2.65 16.15
N GLY A 10 16.82 -3.53 16.22
CA GLY A 10 16.82 -4.68 17.12
C GLY A 10 16.50 -4.38 18.58
N GLU A 11 16.20 -3.14 18.96
CA GLU A 11 15.91 -2.76 20.34
C GLU A 11 14.41 -2.71 20.66
N ALA A 12 13.57 -2.70 19.64
CA ALA A 12 12.11 -2.73 19.80
C ALA A 12 11.59 -4.17 19.90
N PRO A 13 10.51 -4.41 20.67
CA PRO A 13 9.88 -5.72 20.73
C PRO A 13 9.31 -6.12 19.36
N ALA A 14 9.21 -7.43 19.12
CA ALA A 14 8.53 -7.94 17.94
C ALA A 14 7.02 -7.69 18.04
N VAL A 15 6.40 -7.27 16.93
CA VAL A 15 4.98 -6.88 16.86
C VAL A 15 4.27 -7.56 15.69
N GLY A 16 2.94 -7.52 15.69
CA GLY A 16 2.10 -8.01 14.60
C GLY A 16 1.98 -7.01 13.45
N PHE A 17 1.36 -7.46 12.33
CA PHE A 17 1.19 -6.60 11.16
C PHE A 17 0.33 -5.36 11.44
N GLU A 18 -0.68 -5.48 12.28
CA GLU A 18 -1.58 -4.36 12.62
C GLU A 18 -0.83 -3.20 13.28
N GLU A 19 0.06 -3.51 14.24
CA GLU A 19 0.89 -2.53 14.91
C GLU A 19 1.88 -1.88 13.94
N VAL A 20 2.50 -2.69 13.08
CA VAL A 20 3.43 -2.19 12.05
C VAL A 20 2.73 -1.23 11.09
N LEU A 21 1.52 -1.58 10.66
CA LEU A 21 0.72 -0.78 9.74
C LEU A 21 0.48 0.64 10.29
N LEU A 22 0.13 0.74 11.56
CA LEU A 22 -0.23 2.01 12.20
C LEU A 22 0.98 2.78 12.73
N ALA A 23 2.05 2.09 13.16
CA ALA A 23 3.22 2.73 13.74
C ALA A 23 4.12 3.42 12.70
N GLY A 24 4.25 2.86 11.50
CA GLY A 24 5.19 3.32 10.48
C GLY A 24 6.66 3.05 10.83
N LEU A 25 7.15 3.59 11.95
CA LEU A 25 8.50 3.36 12.49
C LEU A 25 8.43 2.62 13.82
N ALA A 26 9.47 1.84 14.12
CA ALA A 26 9.63 1.23 15.43
C ALA A 26 10.02 2.29 16.49
N PRO A 27 9.74 2.06 17.79
CA PRO A 27 10.07 3.01 18.87
C PRO A 27 11.55 3.37 18.97
N ASP A 28 12.43 2.48 18.54
CA ASP A 28 13.88 2.70 18.46
C ASP A 28 14.31 3.48 17.20
N GLY A 29 13.37 3.94 16.37
CA GLY A 29 13.60 4.65 15.13
C GLY A 29 14.02 3.76 13.96
N GLY A 30 13.95 2.44 14.12
CA GLY A 30 14.15 1.46 13.04
C GLY A 30 12.94 1.30 12.15
N LEU A 31 13.13 0.63 11.02
CA LEU A 31 12.06 0.12 10.16
C LEU A 31 11.65 -1.28 10.62
N TYR A 32 10.42 -1.67 10.36
CA TYR A 32 9.98 -3.02 10.60
C TYR A 32 10.26 -3.93 9.41
N LEU A 33 10.80 -5.10 9.68
CA LEU A 33 10.98 -6.19 8.72
C LEU A 33 10.27 -7.46 9.22
N PRO A 34 9.78 -8.32 8.32
CA PRO A 34 9.29 -9.63 8.74
C PRO A 34 10.38 -10.40 9.48
N ALA A 35 10.07 -10.94 10.66
CA ALA A 35 11.00 -11.77 11.42
C ALA A 35 11.40 -13.04 10.63
N ASN A 36 10.50 -13.51 9.77
CA ASN A 36 10.76 -14.62 8.86
C ASN A 36 10.17 -14.28 7.48
N TRP A 37 10.95 -14.45 6.43
CA TRP A 37 10.50 -14.23 5.06
C TRP A 37 9.61 -15.39 4.62
N PRO A 38 8.31 -15.16 4.37
CA PRO A 38 7.42 -16.21 3.95
C PRO A 38 7.74 -16.68 2.52
N ARG A 39 7.54 -17.96 2.27
CA ARG A 39 7.60 -18.53 0.93
C ARG A 39 6.19 -18.56 0.33
N LEU A 40 6.07 -18.15 -0.93
CA LEU A 40 4.83 -18.32 -1.68
C LEU A 40 4.73 -19.80 -2.08
N GLY A 41 3.89 -20.55 -1.37
CA GLY A 41 3.74 -22.00 -1.56
C GLY A 41 2.85 -22.41 -2.74
N ARG A 42 2.57 -21.47 -3.69
CA ARG A 42 1.67 -21.72 -4.83
C ARG A 42 2.13 -21.02 -6.10
N ASP A 43 1.62 -21.52 -7.22
CA ASP A 43 1.77 -20.90 -8.53
C ASP A 43 0.84 -19.68 -8.65
N LEU A 44 1.39 -18.59 -9.15
CA LEU A 44 0.67 -17.32 -9.38
C LEU A 44 0.26 -17.14 -10.85
N ARG A 45 0.68 -18.03 -11.75
CA ARG A 45 0.37 -17.94 -13.19
C ARG A 45 -1.13 -18.00 -13.42
N GLY A 46 -1.62 -17.12 -14.28
CA GLY A 46 -3.04 -17.05 -14.65
C GLY A 46 -3.94 -16.35 -13.64
N LEU A 47 -3.39 -15.86 -12.52
CA LEU A 47 -4.14 -15.02 -11.60
C LEU A 47 -4.26 -13.59 -12.15
N SER A 48 -5.35 -12.91 -11.80
CA SER A 48 -5.46 -11.46 -12.00
C SER A 48 -4.43 -10.71 -11.15
N TYR A 49 -4.15 -9.44 -11.47
CA TYR A 49 -3.30 -8.59 -10.64
C TYR A 49 -3.79 -8.53 -9.18
N ALA A 50 -5.10 -8.32 -8.98
CA ALA A 50 -5.70 -8.26 -7.64
C ALA A 50 -5.56 -9.58 -6.88
N ASP A 51 -5.78 -10.72 -7.54
CA ASP A 51 -5.63 -12.03 -6.91
C ASP A 51 -4.17 -12.34 -6.58
N THR A 52 -3.24 -11.91 -7.45
CA THR A 52 -1.79 -12.00 -7.21
C THR A 52 -1.40 -11.15 -6.00
N ALA A 53 -1.85 -9.90 -5.93
CA ALA A 53 -1.58 -9.01 -4.80
C ALA A 53 -2.07 -9.61 -3.48
N ALA A 54 -3.31 -10.12 -3.44
CA ALA A 54 -3.85 -10.78 -2.25
C ALA A 54 -3.02 -12.01 -1.86
N ALA A 55 -2.64 -12.84 -2.84
CA ALA A 55 -1.84 -14.04 -2.61
C ALA A 55 -0.45 -13.74 -2.03
N VAL A 56 0.19 -12.69 -2.55
CA VAL A 56 1.51 -12.25 -2.08
C VAL A 56 1.42 -11.63 -0.69
N LEU A 57 0.39 -10.84 -0.40
CA LEU A 57 0.24 -10.15 0.88
C LEU A 57 -0.26 -11.06 2.02
N ALA A 58 -1.02 -12.11 1.72
CA ALA A 58 -1.62 -12.97 2.72
C ALA A 58 -0.62 -13.50 3.77
N PRO A 59 0.55 -14.03 3.44
CA PRO A 59 1.50 -14.49 4.44
C PRO A 59 2.14 -13.36 5.26
N PHE A 60 2.25 -12.16 4.72
CA PHE A 60 2.79 -10.99 5.42
C PHE A 60 1.77 -10.36 6.39
N THR A 61 0.49 -10.55 6.15
CA THR A 61 -0.60 -9.98 6.95
C THR A 61 -1.30 -11.04 7.81
N ALA A 62 -0.74 -12.23 7.87
CA ALA A 62 -1.31 -13.37 8.57
C ALA A 62 -1.56 -13.06 10.05
N GLY A 63 -2.76 -13.36 10.53
CA GLY A 63 -3.23 -13.00 11.86
C GLY A 63 -4.03 -11.69 11.93
N THR A 64 -3.87 -10.80 10.92
CA THR A 64 -4.64 -9.55 10.82
C THR A 64 -5.71 -9.62 9.74
N PHE A 65 -5.38 -10.13 8.56
CA PHE A 65 -6.29 -10.22 7.43
C PHE A 65 -6.39 -11.65 6.89
N ALA A 66 -7.61 -12.08 6.59
CA ALA A 66 -7.83 -13.28 5.80
C ALA A 66 -7.55 -13.01 4.32
N GLU A 67 -7.04 -14.00 3.58
CA GLU A 67 -6.76 -13.84 2.15
C GLU A 67 -7.99 -13.44 1.33
N ALA A 68 -9.17 -13.95 1.69
CA ALA A 68 -10.42 -13.57 1.03
C ALA A 68 -10.76 -12.08 1.22
N GLU A 69 -10.41 -11.51 2.36
CA GLU A 69 -10.57 -10.09 2.65
C GLU A 69 -9.59 -9.24 1.84
N LEU A 70 -8.31 -9.63 1.81
CA LEU A 70 -7.30 -8.98 0.97
C LEU A 70 -7.69 -9.02 -0.52
N ARG A 71 -8.21 -10.15 -0.98
CA ARG A 71 -8.67 -10.31 -2.36
C ARG A 71 -9.81 -9.35 -2.70
N ARG A 72 -10.78 -9.17 -1.81
CA ARG A 72 -11.85 -8.21 -1.98
C ARG A 72 -11.30 -6.79 -2.06
N MET A 73 -10.48 -6.38 -1.09
CA MET A 73 -9.86 -5.05 -1.07
C MET A 73 -9.03 -4.79 -2.33
N ALA A 74 -8.22 -5.76 -2.75
CA ALA A 74 -7.40 -5.63 -3.96
C ALA A 74 -8.25 -5.51 -5.23
N ARG A 75 -9.33 -6.27 -5.35
CA ARG A 75 -10.26 -6.17 -6.49
C ARG A 75 -10.95 -4.81 -6.53
N ASP A 76 -11.43 -4.33 -5.39
CA ASP A 76 -12.08 -3.02 -5.29
C ASP A 76 -11.12 -1.88 -5.66
N VAL A 77 -9.89 -1.94 -5.20
CA VAL A 77 -8.84 -0.95 -5.50
C VAL A 77 -8.43 -0.98 -6.97
N TYR A 78 -8.01 -2.14 -7.48
CA TYR A 78 -7.44 -2.23 -8.82
C TYR A 78 -8.47 -2.20 -9.94
N ALA A 79 -9.77 -2.34 -9.63
CA ALA A 79 -10.85 -2.05 -10.58
C ALA A 79 -10.92 -0.57 -11.00
N GLY A 80 -10.35 0.34 -10.20
CA GLY A 80 -10.26 1.78 -10.52
C GLY A 80 -9.08 2.16 -11.40
N PHE A 81 -8.22 1.21 -11.78
CA PHE A 81 -7.10 1.45 -12.69
C PHE A 81 -7.59 1.41 -14.14
N ASP A 82 -7.05 2.25 -14.99
CA ASP A 82 -7.52 2.45 -16.37
C ASP A 82 -7.02 1.40 -17.39
N HIS A 83 -6.23 0.41 -16.94
CA HIS A 83 -5.74 -0.68 -17.79
C HIS A 83 -6.12 -2.07 -17.24
N PRO A 84 -6.66 -2.99 -18.06
CA PRO A 84 -7.13 -4.31 -17.59
C PRO A 84 -6.04 -5.16 -16.92
N ALA A 85 -4.79 -5.02 -17.33
CA ALA A 85 -3.66 -5.69 -16.69
C ALA A 85 -3.14 -4.97 -15.46
N THR A 86 -3.71 -3.81 -15.09
CA THR A 86 -3.31 -2.94 -13.97
C THR A 86 -1.87 -2.42 -14.10
N ALA A 87 -0.89 -3.30 -14.27
CA ALA A 87 0.53 -3.00 -14.51
C ALA A 87 1.01 -3.76 -15.76
N PRO A 88 0.70 -3.29 -16.96
CA PRO A 88 1.10 -3.97 -18.20
C PRO A 88 2.61 -3.93 -18.39
N LEU A 89 3.13 -5.00 -18.97
CA LEU A 89 4.51 -5.12 -19.38
C LEU A 89 4.60 -5.01 -20.90
N ARG A 90 5.24 -3.94 -21.40
CA ARG A 90 5.39 -3.66 -22.82
C ARG A 90 6.80 -3.97 -23.29
N GLN A 91 6.92 -4.82 -24.31
CA GLN A 91 8.22 -5.09 -24.92
C GLN A 91 8.65 -3.93 -25.82
N LEU A 92 9.85 -3.41 -25.60
CA LEU A 92 10.45 -2.34 -26.39
C LEU A 92 11.51 -2.85 -27.38
N GLY A 93 12.13 -3.99 -27.09
CA GLY A 93 13.15 -4.62 -27.91
C GLY A 93 13.35 -6.08 -27.52
N HIS A 94 14.37 -6.75 -28.06
CA HIS A 94 14.57 -8.19 -27.84
C HIS A 94 14.59 -8.56 -26.34
N ASP A 95 15.37 -7.81 -25.52
CA ASP A 95 15.51 -8.08 -24.08
C ASP A 95 15.15 -6.84 -23.23
N GLN A 96 14.35 -5.93 -23.77
CA GLN A 96 13.94 -4.71 -23.10
C GLN A 96 12.44 -4.67 -22.89
N TRP A 97 12.06 -4.45 -21.64
CA TRP A 97 10.66 -4.38 -21.24
C TRP A 97 10.41 -3.12 -20.42
N LEU A 98 9.27 -2.50 -20.63
CA LEU A 98 8.77 -1.38 -19.85
C LEU A 98 7.59 -1.86 -19.01
N LEU A 99 7.70 -1.75 -17.68
CA LEU A 99 6.58 -1.93 -16.78
C LEU A 99 5.89 -0.57 -16.62
N GLU A 100 4.65 -0.48 -17.09
CA GLU A 100 3.87 0.76 -17.03
C GLU A 100 3.19 0.88 -15.67
N LEU A 101 3.55 1.89 -14.88
CA LEU A 101 3.06 2.12 -13.53
C LEU A 101 2.27 3.43 -13.38
N PHE A 102 1.65 3.90 -14.45
CA PHE A 102 0.90 5.16 -14.48
C PHE A 102 -0.61 4.99 -14.74
N HIS A 103 -1.15 3.78 -14.56
CA HIS A 103 -2.55 3.46 -14.81
C HIS A 103 -3.46 3.64 -13.58
N GLY A 104 -2.93 4.13 -12.48
CA GLY A 104 -3.70 4.42 -11.28
C GLY A 104 -4.39 5.80 -11.31
N PRO A 105 -5.25 6.10 -10.32
CA PRO A 105 -6.09 7.31 -10.32
C PRO A 105 -5.32 8.62 -10.28
N THR A 106 -4.09 8.64 -9.75
CA THR A 106 -3.24 9.85 -9.72
C THR A 106 -2.11 9.81 -10.74
N LEU A 107 -2.06 8.77 -11.58
CA LEU A 107 -1.03 8.50 -12.58
C LEU A 107 0.38 8.28 -12.00
N ALA A 108 0.51 8.24 -10.68
CA ALA A 108 1.76 7.99 -9.99
C ALA A 108 1.92 6.49 -9.69
N PHE A 109 3.15 5.96 -9.81
CA PHE A 109 3.43 4.57 -9.45
C PHE A 109 3.06 4.24 -7.99
N LYS A 110 2.97 5.26 -7.14
CA LYS A 110 2.58 5.14 -5.74
C LYS A 110 1.14 4.68 -5.54
N ASP A 111 0.28 4.85 -6.53
CA ASP A 111 -1.11 4.39 -6.47
C ASP A 111 -1.21 2.89 -6.20
N PHE A 112 -0.28 2.09 -6.74
CA PHE A 112 -0.27 0.64 -6.55
C PHE A 112 -0.23 0.22 -5.08
N ALA A 113 0.56 0.92 -4.28
CA ALA A 113 0.67 0.65 -2.85
C ALA A 113 -0.32 1.47 -2.02
N MET A 114 -0.44 2.76 -2.29
CA MET A 114 -1.19 3.70 -1.46
C MET A 114 -2.70 3.42 -1.47
N GLN A 115 -3.28 3.07 -2.63
CA GLN A 115 -4.71 2.75 -2.73
C GLN A 115 -5.07 1.54 -1.86
N LEU A 116 -4.25 0.49 -1.88
CA LEU A 116 -4.47 -0.68 -1.04
C LEU A 116 -4.16 -0.39 0.43
N LEU A 117 -3.12 0.40 0.71
CA LEU A 117 -2.76 0.84 2.06
C LEU A 117 -3.94 1.56 2.73
N GLY A 118 -4.63 2.44 2.01
CA GLY A 118 -5.82 3.13 2.51
C GLY A 118 -6.91 2.15 2.99
N ARG A 119 -7.15 1.08 2.23
CA ARG A 119 -8.13 0.05 2.61
C ARG A 119 -7.70 -0.76 3.83
N LEU A 120 -6.40 -1.07 3.94
CA LEU A 120 -5.85 -1.76 5.11
C LEU A 120 -5.98 -0.90 6.37
N PHE A 121 -5.65 0.41 6.27
CA PHE A 121 -5.83 1.36 7.37
C PHE A 121 -7.28 1.43 7.82
N GLU A 122 -8.20 1.67 6.90
CA GLU A 122 -9.62 1.79 7.22
C GLU A 122 -10.15 0.54 7.92
N ALA A 123 -9.78 -0.65 7.43
CA ALA A 123 -10.23 -1.91 8.02
C ALA A 123 -9.70 -2.11 9.45
N VAL A 124 -8.43 -1.78 9.71
CA VAL A 124 -7.85 -1.89 11.06
C VAL A 124 -8.46 -0.85 11.99
N LEU A 125 -8.53 0.41 11.56
CA LEU A 125 -9.06 1.50 12.38
C LEU A 125 -10.55 1.30 12.72
N ALA A 126 -11.33 0.81 11.76
CA ALA A 126 -12.74 0.48 12.00
C ALA A 126 -12.92 -0.62 13.06
N ARG A 127 -12.06 -1.67 13.04
CA ARG A 127 -12.06 -2.73 14.06
C ARG A 127 -11.67 -2.21 15.45
N ARG A 128 -10.76 -1.24 15.51
CA ARG A 128 -10.26 -0.63 16.76
C ARG A 128 -11.17 0.48 17.28
N GLY A 129 -12.09 1.00 16.45
CA GLY A 129 -12.87 2.19 16.78
C GLY A 129 -12.00 3.45 16.89
N GLU A 130 -10.88 3.49 16.19
CA GLU A 130 -9.89 4.57 16.22
C GLU A 130 -9.94 5.43 14.96
N ARG A 131 -9.39 6.64 15.06
CA ARG A 131 -9.18 7.55 13.92
C ARG A 131 -7.73 8.01 13.91
N VAL A 132 -7.21 8.29 12.71
CA VAL A 132 -5.87 8.85 12.53
C VAL A 132 -5.91 10.05 11.60
N THR A 133 -4.95 10.96 11.78
CA THR A 133 -4.68 12.05 10.85
C THR A 133 -3.31 11.82 10.21
N ILE A 134 -3.29 11.70 8.89
CA ILE A 134 -2.06 11.60 8.12
C ILE A 134 -1.62 13.00 7.74
N ILE A 135 -0.45 13.42 8.22
CA ILE A 135 0.16 14.70 7.87
C ILE A 135 1.39 14.42 7.02
N GLY A 136 1.40 14.95 5.79
CA GLY A 136 2.52 14.79 4.86
C GLY A 136 3.06 16.14 4.40
N ALA A 137 4.37 16.21 4.13
CA ALA A 137 5.00 17.34 3.47
C ALA A 137 5.67 16.84 2.19
N THR A 138 5.17 17.29 1.04
CA THR A 138 5.62 16.78 -0.27
C THR A 138 5.39 17.81 -1.35
N SER A 139 6.23 17.79 -2.38
CA SER A 139 6.13 18.69 -3.54
C SER A 139 5.58 17.99 -4.80
N GLY A 140 5.09 16.77 -4.70
CA GLY A 140 4.71 16.04 -5.91
C GLY A 140 3.81 14.82 -5.67
N ASP A 141 4.07 13.76 -6.40
CA ASP A 141 3.26 12.55 -6.56
C ASP A 141 2.83 11.87 -5.25
N THR A 142 3.68 11.93 -4.21
CA THR A 142 3.37 11.31 -2.91
C THR A 142 2.15 11.96 -2.25
N GLY A 143 2.03 13.30 -2.36
CA GLY A 143 0.87 14.01 -1.83
C GLY A 143 -0.40 13.69 -2.58
N ALA A 144 -0.34 13.72 -3.92
CA ALA A 144 -1.48 13.36 -4.76
C ALA A 144 -1.95 11.93 -4.51
N ALA A 145 -1.01 10.97 -4.45
CA ALA A 145 -1.33 9.58 -4.18
C ALA A 145 -1.90 9.38 -2.76
N ALA A 146 -1.39 10.10 -1.74
CA ALA A 146 -1.93 10.05 -0.38
C ALA A 146 -3.36 10.60 -0.33
N VAL A 147 -3.61 11.77 -0.91
CA VAL A 147 -4.97 12.32 -0.98
C VAL A 147 -5.89 11.37 -1.73
N GLY A 148 -5.48 10.87 -2.90
CA GLY A 148 -6.27 9.92 -3.69
C GLY A 148 -6.60 8.61 -2.97
N ALA A 149 -5.73 8.18 -2.06
CA ALA A 149 -5.89 6.91 -1.33
C ALA A 149 -6.68 7.05 -0.01
N PHE A 150 -6.53 8.16 0.68
CA PHE A 150 -7.05 8.33 2.05
C PHE A 150 -8.20 9.34 2.17
N ALA A 151 -8.35 10.28 1.23
CA ALA A 151 -9.46 11.22 1.28
C ALA A 151 -10.81 10.51 1.16
N GLY A 152 -11.73 10.85 2.05
CA GLY A 152 -13.07 10.26 2.07
C GLY A 152 -13.19 8.94 2.84
N LEU A 153 -12.10 8.42 3.41
CA LEU A 153 -12.17 7.30 4.35
C LEU A 153 -12.76 7.77 5.68
N ALA A 154 -13.63 6.94 6.29
CA ALA A 154 -14.37 7.34 7.51
C ALA A 154 -13.46 7.53 8.72
N SER A 155 -12.35 6.77 8.81
CA SER A 155 -11.46 6.73 9.97
C SER A 155 -10.12 7.46 9.74
N VAL A 156 -9.94 8.14 8.60
CA VAL A 156 -8.67 8.79 8.25
C VAL A 156 -8.91 10.21 7.80
N ASP A 157 -8.23 11.15 8.42
CA ASP A 157 -8.08 12.51 7.91
C ASP A 157 -6.71 12.66 7.24
N VAL A 158 -6.62 13.42 6.16
CA VAL A 158 -5.36 13.66 5.45
C VAL A 158 -5.10 15.14 5.26
N ALA A 159 -3.89 15.59 5.59
CA ALA A 159 -3.44 16.96 5.38
C ALA A 159 -2.06 16.96 4.72
N ILE A 160 -1.96 17.58 3.54
CA ILE A 160 -0.71 17.65 2.79
C ILE A 160 -0.20 19.09 2.74
N LEU A 161 1.00 19.29 3.27
CA LEU A 161 1.76 20.52 3.15
C LEU A 161 2.55 20.50 1.85
N HIS A 162 2.39 21.50 1.01
CA HIS A 162 3.13 21.62 -0.23
C HIS A 162 3.73 23.03 -0.39
N PRO A 163 4.89 23.20 -1.06
CA PRO A 163 5.50 24.50 -1.24
C PRO A 163 4.66 25.37 -2.19
N LYS A 164 4.29 26.57 -1.73
CA LYS A 164 3.48 27.52 -2.51
C LYS A 164 4.16 27.85 -3.85
N GLY A 165 3.44 27.65 -4.95
CA GLY A 165 3.93 27.98 -6.30
C GLY A 165 4.99 27.06 -6.87
N ARG A 166 5.31 25.93 -6.20
CA ARG A 166 6.33 24.97 -6.66
C ARG A 166 5.77 23.56 -6.93
N VAL A 167 4.47 23.47 -7.06
CA VAL A 167 3.77 22.22 -7.43
C VAL A 167 3.09 22.45 -8.75
N SER A 168 3.13 21.49 -9.67
CA SER A 168 2.45 21.59 -10.96
C SER A 168 0.94 21.70 -10.77
N GLU A 169 0.25 22.28 -11.74
CA GLU A 169 -1.20 22.42 -11.67
C GLU A 169 -1.90 21.06 -11.63
N VAL A 170 -1.36 20.08 -12.34
CA VAL A 170 -1.86 18.69 -12.34
C VAL A 170 -1.76 18.07 -10.95
N GLN A 171 -0.64 18.26 -10.25
CA GLN A 171 -0.45 17.72 -8.91
C GLN A 171 -1.23 18.46 -7.81
N ARG A 172 -1.73 19.67 -8.11
CA ARG A 172 -2.50 20.49 -7.19
C ARG A 172 -4.01 20.21 -7.26
N ARG A 173 -4.49 19.67 -8.37
CA ARG A 173 -5.90 19.28 -8.59
C ARG A 173 -6.23 17.96 -7.94
#